data_6d5d391d3fc8e71a5972a8ebb6d7dd88
#
_entry.id   6d5d391d3fc8e71a5972a8ebb6d7dd88
#
_cell.length_a   1.000
_cell.length_b   1.000
_cell.length_c   1.000
_cell.angle_alpha   90.00
_cell.angle_beta   90.00
_cell.angle_gamma   90.00
#
_symmetry.space_group_name_H-M   'P 1'
#
loop_
_entity.id
_entity.type
_entity.pdbx_description
1 polymer ?
#
loop_
_entity_poly.entity_id
_entity_poly.type
_entity_poly.pdbx_seq_one_letter_code
_entity_poly.pdbx_strand_id
1 'polypeptide(L)'
;MKITRKYTLGIIGLGHMGTAIARGAVRKEYIERYKIAVYDHSDHAKNDCRIEGFDNLSSLKELVENSHIVLLAVRPQQVEEVLDEIKDYDIHTLLSIVTGVSIQHLQSRLNNAPIIRSMPNTPLQINEGATALCKSENCKADDYDFVFQLFATMGVTKTVKEEQMEDIVAVHGSTPAYIYYFVQCILEDAKKRGIDEDVARSLLVQTVIGSGKLLQKYADKPLDDFIDEVCSEGGTTIEAVKQFKKDNLETIVHDANEKCIAGAKQLGK
;
A
#
# COMPACT_ATOMS: atom_id res chain seq x y z
N MET A 1 -0.16 23.80 -1.45
CA MET A 1 -0.21 23.52 -2.92
C MET A 1 -1.26 24.39 -3.59
N LYS A 2 -0.94 25.08 -4.70
CA LYS A 2 -1.93 25.84 -5.50
C LYS A 2 -2.42 24.95 -6.64
N ILE A 3 -3.65 24.46 -6.54
CA ILE A 3 -4.28 23.64 -7.59
C ILE A 3 -4.80 24.56 -8.70
N THR A 4 -4.28 24.39 -9.90
CA THR A 4 -4.66 25.18 -11.10
C THR A 4 -5.53 24.41 -12.08
N ARG A 5 -5.61 23.08 -11.92
CA ARG A 5 -6.40 22.19 -12.79
C ARG A 5 -7.77 21.89 -12.19
N LYS A 6 -8.69 21.40 -13.04
CA LYS A 6 -10.07 21.09 -12.65
C LYS A 6 -10.13 20.07 -11.53
N TYR A 7 -9.34 18.98 -11.65
CA TYR A 7 -9.28 17.92 -10.64
C TYR A 7 -8.00 18.01 -9.82
N THR A 8 -8.12 17.71 -8.55
CA THR A 8 -6.99 17.57 -7.63
C THR A 8 -6.29 16.23 -7.88
N LEU A 9 -7.07 15.16 -8.09
CA LEU A 9 -6.59 13.79 -8.29
C LEU A 9 -7.29 13.17 -9.51
N GLY A 10 -6.52 12.76 -10.51
CA GLY A 10 -6.96 11.89 -11.58
C GLY A 10 -6.44 10.48 -11.36
N ILE A 11 -7.27 9.47 -11.50
CA ILE A 11 -6.91 8.07 -11.24
C ILE A 11 -6.99 7.26 -12.52
N ILE A 12 -5.87 6.68 -12.93
CA ILE A 12 -5.79 5.70 -14.02
C ILE A 12 -5.83 4.30 -13.41
N GLY A 13 -6.97 3.62 -13.57
CA GLY A 13 -7.22 2.31 -12.97
C GLY A 13 -7.91 2.37 -11.61
N LEU A 14 -9.17 1.95 -11.55
CA LEU A 14 -9.98 1.88 -10.32
C LEU A 14 -10.06 0.44 -9.79
N GLY A 15 -8.90 -0.22 -9.67
CA GLY A 15 -8.76 -1.51 -8.99
C GLY A 15 -8.84 -1.34 -7.46
N HIS A 16 -8.59 -2.43 -6.71
CA HIS A 16 -8.67 -2.42 -5.24
C HIS A 16 -7.94 -1.25 -4.59
N MET A 17 -6.69 -0.98 -5.00
CA MET A 17 -5.88 0.07 -4.36
C MET A 17 -6.29 1.47 -4.83
N GLY A 18 -6.57 1.68 -6.13
CA GLY A 18 -7.07 2.95 -6.65
C GLY A 18 -8.38 3.36 -5.97
N THR A 19 -9.31 2.40 -5.82
CA THR A 19 -10.57 2.59 -5.09
C THR A 19 -10.34 2.92 -3.61
N ALA A 20 -9.43 2.21 -2.95
CA ALA A 20 -9.10 2.45 -1.55
C ALA A 20 -8.56 3.86 -1.31
N ILE A 21 -7.66 4.33 -2.19
CA ILE A 21 -7.09 5.68 -2.12
C ILE A 21 -8.16 6.73 -2.38
N ALA A 22 -8.99 6.57 -3.42
CA ALA A 22 -10.07 7.50 -3.74
C ALA A 22 -11.07 7.63 -2.58
N ARG A 23 -11.55 6.49 -2.07
CA ARG A 23 -12.47 6.45 -0.92
C ARG A 23 -11.85 7.02 0.35
N GLY A 24 -10.58 6.71 0.60
CA GLY A 24 -9.84 7.23 1.75
C GLY A 24 -9.72 8.75 1.72
N ALA A 25 -9.36 9.31 0.56
CA ALA A 25 -9.25 10.75 0.35
C ALA A 25 -10.56 11.50 0.66
N VAL A 26 -11.70 10.96 0.19
CA VAL A 26 -13.02 11.55 0.43
C VAL A 26 -13.48 11.35 1.88
N ARG A 27 -13.33 10.14 2.42
CA ARG A 27 -13.77 9.81 3.80
C ARG A 27 -13.06 10.67 4.84
N LYS A 28 -11.82 11.04 4.59
CA LYS A 28 -11.02 11.91 5.46
C LYS A 28 -11.16 13.40 5.12
N GLU A 29 -12.08 13.74 4.21
CA GLU A 29 -12.33 15.11 3.77
C GLU A 29 -11.06 15.83 3.25
N TYR A 30 -10.09 15.04 2.77
CA TYR A 30 -8.82 15.56 2.27
C TYR A 30 -8.93 16.07 0.84
N ILE A 31 -9.74 15.38 0.02
CA ILE A 31 -10.09 15.79 -1.34
C ILE A 31 -11.60 15.74 -1.48
N GLU A 32 -12.19 16.83 -1.96
CA GLU A 32 -13.62 16.87 -2.27
C GLU A 32 -13.93 15.91 -3.43
N ARG A 33 -15.03 15.17 -3.31
CA ARG A 33 -15.41 14.11 -4.24
C ARG A 33 -15.41 14.55 -5.71
N TYR A 34 -15.97 15.72 -6.01
CA TYR A 34 -16.01 16.28 -7.37
C TYR A 34 -14.66 16.79 -7.88
N LYS A 35 -13.63 16.71 -7.05
CA LYS A 35 -12.21 16.97 -7.42
C LYS A 35 -11.44 15.70 -7.74
N ILE A 36 -12.12 14.55 -7.79
CA ILE A 36 -11.54 13.27 -8.19
C ILE A 36 -12.14 12.87 -9.54
N ALA A 37 -11.26 12.64 -10.52
CA ALA A 37 -11.59 12.05 -11.80
C ALA A 37 -10.99 10.66 -11.94
N VAL A 38 -11.64 9.79 -12.69
CA VAL A 38 -11.23 8.40 -12.89
C VAL A 38 -11.29 8.07 -14.38
N TYR A 39 -10.33 7.26 -14.83
CA TYR A 39 -10.38 6.58 -16.11
C TYR A 39 -10.10 5.09 -15.89
N ASP A 40 -11.04 4.25 -16.30
CA ASP A 40 -10.91 2.78 -16.29
C ASP A 40 -11.76 2.18 -17.41
N HIS A 41 -11.27 1.10 -18.01
CA HIS A 41 -11.96 0.43 -19.12
C HIS A 41 -13.14 -0.44 -18.69
N SER A 42 -13.12 -0.91 -17.43
CA SER A 42 -14.09 -1.90 -16.95
C SER A 42 -15.44 -1.29 -16.63
N ASP A 43 -16.52 -1.99 -16.95
CA ASP A 43 -17.88 -1.56 -16.60
C ASP A 43 -18.12 -1.58 -15.10
N HIS A 44 -17.39 -2.43 -14.36
CA HIS A 44 -17.41 -2.44 -12.90
C HIS A 44 -16.91 -1.11 -12.34
N ALA A 45 -15.74 -0.65 -12.79
CA ALA A 45 -15.18 0.64 -12.35
C ALA A 45 -16.08 1.83 -12.72
N LYS A 46 -16.71 1.82 -13.91
CA LYS A 46 -17.68 2.84 -14.29
C LYS A 46 -18.88 2.89 -13.33
N ASN A 47 -19.37 1.71 -12.94
CA ASN A 47 -20.47 1.63 -11.95
C ASN A 47 -20.03 2.13 -10.57
N ASP A 48 -18.83 1.75 -10.13
CA ASP A 48 -18.24 2.22 -8.87
C ASP A 48 -18.07 3.75 -8.85
N CYS A 49 -17.57 4.35 -9.95
CA CYS A 49 -17.50 5.80 -10.09
C CYS A 49 -18.86 6.46 -9.92
N ARG A 50 -19.92 5.90 -10.53
CA ARG A 50 -21.28 6.43 -10.39
C ARG A 50 -21.81 6.35 -8.95
N ILE A 51 -21.55 5.23 -8.27
CA ILE A 51 -21.97 5.03 -6.88
C ILE A 51 -21.23 6.00 -5.95
N GLU A 52 -19.93 6.14 -6.15
CA GLU A 52 -19.05 7.00 -5.34
C GLU A 52 -19.20 8.48 -5.70
N GLY A 53 -19.75 8.81 -6.87
CA GLY A 53 -19.91 10.18 -7.37
C GLY A 53 -18.58 10.80 -7.82
N PHE A 54 -17.66 10.00 -8.35
CA PHE A 54 -16.44 10.47 -9.03
C PHE A 54 -16.75 10.78 -10.50
N ASP A 55 -16.04 11.75 -11.08
CA ASP A 55 -16.14 12.01 -12.51
C ASP A 55 -15.44 10.89 -13.29
N ASN A 56 -16.23 10.09 -14.04
CA ASN A 56 -15.69 9.07 -14.93
C ASN A 56 -15.43 9.67 -16.31
N LEU A 57 -14.17 9.83 -16.68
CA LEU A 57 -13.77 10.46 -17.94
C LEU A 57 -13.64 9.41 -19.05
N SER A 58 -13.85 9.87 -20.30
CA SER A 58 -13.87 9.01 -21.48
C SER A 58 -12.50 8.85 -22.14
N SER A 59 -11.51 9.67 -21.76
CA SER A 59 -10.16 9.60 -22.31
C SER A 59 -9.07 9.87 -21.28
N LEU A 60 -7.92 9.20 -21.43
CA LEU A 60 -6.72 9.45 -20.64
C LEU A 60 -6.21 10.89 -20.84
N LYS A 61 -6.31 11.43 -22.05
CA LYS A 61 -5.92 12.81 -22.33
C LYS A 61 -6.67 13.80 -21.44
N GLU A 62 -7.99 13.69 -21.40
CA GLU A 62 -8.83 14.58 -20.60
C GLU A 62 -8.48 14.44 -19.10
N LEU A 63 -8.26 13.22 -18.62
CA LEU A 63 -7.88 12.98 -17.23
C LEU A 63 -6.53 13.61 -16.91
N VAL A 64 -5.50 13.31 -17.69
CA VAL A 64 -4.13 13.74 -17.45
C VAL A 64 -4.01 15.26 -17.48
N GLU A 65 -4.53 15.90 -18.54
CA GLU A 65 -4.41 17.36 -18.73
C GLU A 65 -5.25 18.18 -17.73
N ASN A 66 -6.28 17.60 -17.15
CA ASN A 66 -7.16 18.27 -16.18
C ASN A 66 -6.90 17.89 -14.70
N SER A 67 -5.95 17.00 -14.42
CA SER A 67 -5.64 16.57 -13.06
C SER A 67 -4.30 17.12 -12.57
N HIS A 68 -4.26 17.62 -11.34
CA HIS A 68 -3.02 18.14 -10.73
C HIS A 68 -2.07 16.99 -10.34
N ILE A 69 -2.58 15.99 -9.66
CA ILE A 69 -1.88 14.72 -9.40
C ILE A 69 -2.56 13.63 -10.23
N VAL A 70 -1.77 12.90 -11.02
CA VAL A 70 -2.25 11.73 -11.78
C VAL A 70 -1.77 10.47 -11.10
N LEU A 71 -2.69 9.69 -10.54
CA LEU A 71 -2.40 8.41 -9.91
C LEU A 71 -2.40 7.29 -10.96
N LEU A 72 -1.26 6.63 -11.14
CA LEU A 72 -1.12 5.42 -11.93
C LEU A 72 -1.34 4.19 -11.02
N ALA A 73 -2.52 3.56 -11.14
CA ALA A 73 -2.98 2.47 -10.29
C ALA A 73 -3.41 1.22 -11.10
N VAL A 74 -2.75 1.00 -12.23
CA VAL A 74 -2.95 -0.17 -13.08
C VAL A 74 -2.05 -1.34 -12.66
N ARG A 75 -2.30 -2.52 -13.20
CA ARG A 75 -1.42 -3.69 -13.01
C ARG A 75 -0.07 -3.45 -13.69
N PRO A 76 1.04 -4.01 -13.17
CA PRO A 76 2.36 -3.83 -13.78
C PRO A 76 2.40 -4.14 -15.29
N GLN A 77 1.67 -5.16 -15.74
CA GLN A 77 1.60 -5.57 -17.14
C GLN A 77 0.93 -4.56 -18.07
N GLN A 78 0.17 -3.62 -17.54
CA GLN A 78 -0.55 -2.57 -18.29
C GLN A 78 0.21 -1.24 -18.32
N VAL A 79 1.30 -1.13 -17.58
CA VAL A 79 2.02 0.14 -17.39
C VAL A 79 2.52 0.69 -18.73
N GLU A 80 3.19 -0.15 -19.51
CA GLU A 80 3.80 0.28 -20.78
C GLU A 80 2.76 0.81 -21.78
N GLU A 81 1.61 0.15 -21.89
CA GLU A 81 0.50 0.58 -22.71
C GLU A 81 -0.03 1.96 -22.28
N VAL A 82 -0.21 2.14 -20.95
CA VAL A 82 -0.66 3.44 -20.42
C VAL A 82 0.39 4.53 -20.64
N LEU A 83 1.69 4.23 -20.40
CA LEU A 83 2.76 5.20 -20.61
C LEU A 83 2.86 5.61 -22.08
N ASP A 84 2.70 4.67 -23.03
CA ASP A 84 2.68 4.98 -24.46
C ASP A 84 1.54 5.92 -24.86
N GLU A 85 0.36 5.76 -24.24
CA GLU A 85 -0.78 6.63 -24.52
C GLU A 85 -0.61 8.03 -23.91
N ILE A 86 -0.01 8.15 -22.71
CA ILE A 86 0.06 9.45 -22.01
C ILE A 86 1.37 10.22 -22.20
N LYS A 87 2.36 9.67 -22.88
CA LYS A 87 3.73 10.25 -23.00
C LYS A 87 3.78 11.67 -23.58
N ASP A 88 2.82 12.01 -24.43
CA ASP A 88 2.77 13.31 -25.10
C ASP A 88 1.81 14.31 -24.41
N TYR A 89 1.17 13.91 -23.30
CA TYR A 89 0.26 14.78 -22.56
C TYR A 89 0.98 15.59 -21.48
N ASP A 90 0.42 16.73 -21.11
CA ASP A 90 0.96 17.59 -20.07
C ASP A 90 0.67 17.02 -18.66
N ILE A 91 1.63 16.26 -18.12
CA ILE A 91 1.56 15.68 -16.80
C ILE A 91 2.14 16.67 -15.77
N HIS A 92 1.32 17.14 -14.83
CA HIS A 92 1.81 18.04 -13.78
C HIS A 92 2.65 17.28 -12.75
N THR A 93 2.11 16.22 -12.15
CA THR A 93 2.84 15.30 -11.26
C THR A 93 2.20 13.91 -11.37
N LEU A 94 3.01 12.88 -11.64
CA LEU A 94 2.58 11.48 -11.63
C LEU A 94 2.83 10.87 -10.25
N LEU A 95 1.80 10.28 -9.65
CA LEU A 95 1.88 9.43 -8.48
C LEU A 95 1.75 7.97 -8.91
N SER A 96 2.80 7.17 -8.79
CA SER A 96 2.77 5.74 -9.13
C SER A 96 2.69 4.88 -7.87
N ILE A 97 1.75 3.93 -7.86
CA ILE A 97 1.69 2.84 -6.86
C ILE A 97 2.11 1.50 -7.46
N VAL A 98 2.68 1.50 -8.66
CA VAL A 98 3.05 0.28 -9.35
C VAL A 98 4.37 -0.26 -8.81
N THR A 99 4.35 -1.50 -8.33
CA THR A 99 5.54 -2.19 -7.82
C THR A 99 6.53 -2.47 -8.95
N GLY A 100 7.82 -2.26 -8.69
CA GLY A 100 8.92 -2.59 -9.59
C GLY A 100 9.24 -1.51 -10.63
N VAL A 101 8.37 -0.53 -10.86
CA VAL A 101 8.60 0.51 -11.88
C VAL A 101 9.32 1.71 -11.27
N SER A 102 10.57 1.97 -11.71
CA SER A 102 11.42 3.03 -11.15
C SER A 102 11.03 4.44 -11.60
N ILE A 103 11.45 5.45 -10.84
CA ILE A 103 11.35 6.87 -11.23
C ILE A 103 12.07 7.09 -12.56
N GLN A 104 13.29 6.56 -12.71
CA GLN A 104 14.06 6.70 -13.92
C GLN A 104 13.32 6.15 -15.14
N HIS A 105 12.69 4.96 -15.02
CA HIS A 105 11.90 4.37 -16.10
C HIS A 105 10.71 5.27 -16.46
N LEU A 106 9.91 5.68 -15.47
CA LEU A 106 8.76 6.56 -15.68
C LEU A 106 9.16 7.89 -16.34
N GLN A 107 10.23 8.52 -15.87
CA GLN A 107 10.74 9.77 -16.45
C GLN A 107 11.23 9.63 -17.89
N SER A 108 11.90 8.50 -18.21
CA SER A 108 12.38 8.23 -19.58
C SER A 108 11.23 8.10 -20.58
N ARG A 109 10.06 7.65 -20.13
CA ARG A 109 8.85 7.48 -20.96
C ARG A 109 7.96 8.72 -21.00
N LEU A 110 8.06 9.61 -20.01
CA LEU A 110 7.13 10.72 -19.80
C LEU A 110 7.81 12.10 -19.83
N ASN A 111 8.76 12.29 -20.77
CA ASN A 111 9.43 13.57 -20.98
C ASN A 111 9.94 14.24 -19.70
N ASN A 112 10.54 13.43 -18.80
CA ASN A 112 11.05 13.88 -17.49
C ASN A 112 9.98 14.51 -16.58
N ALA A 113 8.74 14.02 -16.62
CA ALA A 113 7.68 14.49 -15.74
C ALA A 113 8.06 14.34 -14.26
N PRO A 114 7.53 15.20 -13.35
CA PRO A 114 7.70 15.01 -11.92
C PRO A 114 7.00 13.73 -11.43
N ILE A 115 7.73 12.87 -10.71
CA ILE A 115 7.25 11.57 -10.26
C ILE A 115 7.28 11.48 -8.73
N ILE A 116 6.21 10.93 -8.16
CA ILE A 116 6.17 10.41 -6.79
C ILE A 116 5.90 8.91 -6.89
N ARG A 117 6.74 8.09 -6.27
CA ARG A 117 6.44 6.66 -6.09
C ARG A 117 5.92 6.43 -4.69
N SER A 118 4.92 5.58 -4.58
CA SER A 118 4.39 5.14 -3.30
C SER A 118 4.16 3.64 -3.28
N MET A 119 4.32 3.06 -2.11
CA MET A 119 4.05 1.66 -1.81
C MET A 119 3.06 1.60 -0.65
N PRO A 120 1.75 1.72 -0.91
CA PRO A 120 0.72 1.49 0.10
C PRO A 120 0.49 0.00 0.31
N ASN A 121 -0.16 -0.37 1.43
CA ASN A 121 -0.61 -1.73 1.69
C ASN A 121 -2.13 -1.82 1.89
N THR A 122 -2.66 -3.04 1.89
CA THR A 122 -4.11 -3.29 1.89
C THR A 122 -4.89 -2.75 3.10
N PRO A 123 -4.35 -2.66 4.34
CA PRO A 123 -5.05 -2.05 5.47
C PRO A 123 -5.42 -0.57 5.29
N LEU A 124 -4.87 0.10 4.26
CA LEU A 124 -5.28 1.44 3.86
C LEU A 124 -6.79 1.56 3.62
N GLN A 125 -7.46 0.48 3.20
CA GLN A 125 -8.91 0.43 2.99
C GLN A 125 -9.72 0.81 4.23
N ILE A 126 -9.17 0.59 5.41
CA ILE A 126 -9.78 0.91 6.72
C ILE A 126 -9.03 2.04 7.46
N ASN A 127 -8.18 2.78 6.77
CA ASN A 127 -7.33 3.85 7.30
C ASN A 127 -6.31 3.40 8.36
N GLU A 128 -5.88 2.15 8.29
CA GLU A 128 -4.82 1.55 9.10
C GLU A 128 -3.66 1.10 8.19
N GLY A 129 -3.43 1.85 7.10
CA GLY A 129 -2.41 1.54 6.12
C GLY A 129 -1.00 1.93 6.57
N ALA A 130 -0.02 1.36 5.87
CA ALA A 130 1.35 1.84 5.90
C ALA A 130 1.77 2.16 4.46
N THR A 131 2.39 3.32 4.25
CA THR A 131 2.80 3.77 2.92
C THR A 131 4.22 4.29 2.94
N ALA A 132 5.08 3.72 2.10
CA ALA A 132 6.39 4.27 1.81
C ALA A 132 6.32 5.18 0.59
N LEU A 133 7.07 6.30 0.61
CA LEU A 133 7.10 7.31 -0.44
C LEU A 133 8.52 7.70 -0.80
N CYS A 134 8.77 7.92 -2.09
CA CYS A 134 9.93 8.65 -2.60
C CYS A 134 9.52 9.54 -3.79
N LYS A 135 10.40 10.44 -4.22
CA LYS A 135 10.11 11.36 -5.31
C LYS A 135 11.31 11.61 -6.21
N SER A 136 11.06 12.03 -7.44
CA SER A 136 12.09 12.57 -8.34
C SER A 136 12.60 13.94 -7.86
N GLU A 137 13.81 14.30 -8.26
CA GLU A 137 14.43 15.59 -7.90
C GLU A 137 13.63 16.80 -8.38
N ASN A 138 13.04 16.72 -9.58
CA ASN A 138 12.23 17.78 -10.18
C ASN A 138 10.79 17.84 -9.62
N CYS A 139 10.39 16.93 -8.72
CA CYS A 139 9.09 16.99 -8.07
C CYS A 139 9.05 18.13 -7.03
N LYS A 140 8.04 18.99 -7.13
CA LYS A 140 7.85 20.12 -6.21
C LYS A 140 7.58 19.62 -4.79
N ALA A 141 8.12 20.35 -3.82
CA ALA A 141 7.91 20.03 -2.40
C ALA A 141 6.42 20.05 -2.03
N ASP A 142 5.67 21.04 -2.47
CA ASP A 142 4.23 21.18 -2.22
C ASP A 142 3.42 19.98 -2.71
N ASP A 143 3.75 19.44 -3.90
CA ASP A 143 3.03 18.28 -4.46
C ASP A 143 3.38 17.01 -3.68
N TYR A 144 4.65 16.86 -3.30
CA TYR A 144 5.08 15.75 -2.46
C TYR A 144 4.42 15.80 -1.07
N ASP A 145 4.42 16.96 -0.42
CA ASP A 145 3.81 17.15 0.89
C ASP A 145 2.29 16.88 0.84
N PHE A 146 1.63 17.30 -0.24
CA PHE A 146 0.22 17.00 -0.46
C PHE A 146 -0.02 15.47 -0.53
N VAL A 147 0.76 14.76 -1.32
CA VAL A 147 0.63 13.29 -1.45
C VAL A 147 1.01 12.60 -0.13
N PHE A 148 2.05 13.08 0.55
CA PHE A 148 2.43 12.56 1.86
C PHE A 148 1.28 12.67 2.87
N GLN A 149 0.67 13.86 2.96
CA GLN A 149 -0.46 14.09 3.86
C GLN A 149 -1.71 13.29 3.44
N LEU A 150 -1.96 13.14 2.14
CA LEU A 150 -3.03 12.27 1.65
C LEU A 150 -2.92 10.86 2.25
N PHE A 151 -1.76 10.22 2.15
CA PHE A 151 -1.54 8.89 2.73
C PHE A 151 -1.51 8.92 4.26
N ALA A 152 -0.99 9.98 4.88
CA ALA A 152 -0.97 10.13 6.33
C ALA A 152 -2.38 10.20 6.95
N THR A 153 -3.40 10.63 6.20
CA THR A 153 -4.80 10.54 6.65
C THR A 153 -5.33 9.11 6.70
N MET A 154 -4.67 8.18 6.00
CA MET A 154 -5.09 6.79 5.85
C MET A 154 -4.16 5.79 6.58
N GLY A 155 -3.27 6.30 7.44
CA GLY A 155 -2.35 5.48 8.21
C GLY A 155 -0.97 6.08 8.40
N VAL A 156 0.04 5.25 8.56
CA VAL A 156 1.43 5.69 8.74
C VAL A 156 2.09 5.90 7.38
N THR A 157 2.73 7.06 7.20
CA THR A 157 3.45 7.38 5.98
C THR A 157 4.90 7.72 6.29
N LYS A 158 5.83 7.17 5.53
CA LYS A 158 7.28 7.41 5.69
C LYS A 158 7.95 7.66 4.35
N THR A 159 8.89 8.63 4.33
CA THR A 159 9.80 8.82 3.20
C THR A 159 10.91 7.79 3.28
N VAL A 160 11.21 7.14 2.15
CA VAL A 160 12.32 6.21 1.98
C VAL A 160 13.16 6.63 0.77
N LYS A 161 14.36 6.07 0.62
CA LYS A 161 15.12 6.23 -0.61
C LYS A 161 14.53 5.34 -1.70
N GLU A 162 14.69 5.75 -2.96
CA GLU A 162 14.14 4.96 -4.08
C GLU A 162 14.75 3.55 -4.14
N GLU A 163 16.04 3.40 -3.83
CA GLU A 163 16.72 2.10 -3.83
C GLU A 163 16.12 1.11 -2.82
N GLN A 164 15.36 1.61 -1.84
CA GLN A 164 14.71 0.81 -0.80
C GLN A 164 13.27 0.40 -1.17
N MET A 165 12.71 0.93 -2.28
CA MET A 165 11.29 0.73 -2.59
C MET A 165 10.93 -0.73 -2.87
N GLU A 166 11.82 -1.52 -3.47
CA GLU A 166 11.61 -2.95 -3.69
C GLU A 166 11.81 -3.76 -2.40
N ASP A 167 12.78 -3.38 -1.58
CA ASP A 167 13.07 -4.10 -0.34
C ASP A 167 11.97 -3.85 0.72
N ILE A 168 11.42 -2.63 0.78
CA ILE A 168 10.35 -2.26 1.71
C ILE A 168 9.04 -3.02 1.47
N VAL A 169 8.84 -3.61 0.28
CA VAL A 169 7.68 -4.47 -0.03
C VAL A 169 7.59 -5.63 0.96
N ALA A 170 8.72 -6.25 1.30
CA ALA A 170 8.76 -7.36 2.26
C ALA A 170 8.47 -6.92 3.70
N VAL A 171 8.72 -5.64 4.04
CA VAL A 171 8.51 -5.11 5.40
C VAL A 171 7.03 -4.79 5.66
N HIS A 172 6.33 -4.17 4.71
CA HIS A 172 4.93 -3.73 4.94
C HIS A 172 3.98 -4.01 3.78
N GLY A 173 4.46 -4.05 2.53
CA GLY A 173 3.62 -4.25 1.36
C GLY A 173 2.97 -5.64 1.34
N SER A 174 3.77 -6.68 1.52
CA SER A 174 3.35 -8.08 1.51
C SER A 174 3.02 -8.64 2.90
N THR A 175 3.50 -8.01 3.95
CA THR A 175 3.33 -8.48 5.35
C THR A 175 1.88 -8.70 5.77
N PRO A 176 0.86 -7.98 5.30
CA PRO A 176 -0.53 -8.35 5.58
C PRO A 176 -0.86 -9.79 5.21
N ALA A 177 -0.37 -10.27 4.05
CA ALA A 177 -0.56 -11.66 3.64
C ALA A 177 0.16 -12.66 4.55
N TYR A 178 1.36 -12.31 5.05
CA TYR A 178 2.11 -13.16 6.01
C TYR A 178 1.34 -13.30 7.32
N ILE A 179 0.79 -12.19 7.83
CA ILE A 179 -0.04 -12.19 9.03
C ILE A 179 -1.29 -13.05 8.81
N TYR A 180 -1.98 -12.92 7.67
CA TYR A 180 -3.16 -13.73 7.37
C TYR A 180 -2.82 -15.21 7.28
N TYR A 181 -1.68 -15.57 6.69
CA TYR A 181 -1.22 -16.95 6.61
C TYR A 181 -0.85 -17.51 8.01
N PHE A 182 -0.18 -16.73 8.84
CA PHE A 182 0.12 -17.12 10.23
C PHE A 182 -1.16 -17.35 11.05
N VAL A 183 -2.13 -16.42 10.93
CA VAL A 183 -3.46 -16.56 11.54
C VAL A 183 -4.15 -17.84 11.04
N GLN A 184 -4.11 -18.12 9.74
CA GLN A 184 -4.68 -19.35 9.16
C GLN A 184 -4.05 -20.60 9.78
N CYS A 185 -2.73 -20.66 9.92
CA CYS A 185 -2.04 -21.80 10.53
C CYS A 185 -2.52 -22.08 11.95
N ILE A 186 -2.71 -21.03 12.77
CA ILE A 186 -3.20 -21.17 14.13
C ILE A 186 -4.66 -21.65 14.17
N LEU A 187 -5.53 -21.12 13.29
CA LEU A 187 -6.93 -21.54 13.21
C LEU A 187 -7.08 -22.98 12.75
N GLU A 188 -6.27 -23.44 11.81
CA GLU A 188 -6.26 -24.84 11.37
C GLU A 188 -5.83 -25.79 12.50
N ASP A 189 -4.87 -25.39 13.34
CA ASP A 189 -4.49 -26.18 14.53
C ASP A 189 -5.60 -26.17 15.60
N ALA A 190 -6.23 -25.01 15.85
CA ALA A 190 -7.36 -24.90 16.76
C ALA A 190 -8.52 -25.83 16.36
N LYS A 191 -8.84 -25.89 15.07
CA LYS A 191 -9.85 -26.79 14.48
C LYS A 191 -9.53 -28.27 14.75
N LYS A 192 -8.26 -28.69 14.58
CA LYS A 192 -7.82 -30.06 14.89
C LYS A 192 -7.99 -30.42 16.36
N ARG A 193 -7.97 -29.41 17.25
CA ARG A 193 -8.20 -29.59 18.69
C ARG A 193 -9.67 -29.51 19.08
N GLY A 194 -10.59 -29.37 18.13
CA GLY A 194 -12.03 -29.28 18.37
C GLY A 194 -12.51 -27.94 18.94
N ILE A 195 -11.69 -26.87 18.82
CA ILE A 195 -12.11 -25.52 19.21
C ILE A 195 -13.06 -24.99 18.14
N ASP A 196 -14.17 -24.38 18.56
CA ASP A 196 -15.14 -23.76 17.66
C ASP A 196 -14.47 -22.68 16.82
N GLU A 197 -14.78 -22.66 15.52
CA GLU A 197 -14.11 -21.80 14.54
C GLU A 197 -14.39 -20.32 14.81
N ASP A 198 -15.63 -19.95 15.13
CA ASP A 198 -15.99 -18.55 15.40
C ASP A 198 -15.35 -18.04 16.69
N VAL A 199 -15.28 -18.89 17.70
CA VAL A 199 -14.60 -18.57 18.97
C VAL A 199 -13.11 -18.37 18.73
N ALA A 200 -12.45 -19.34 18.06
CA ALA A 200 -11.01 -19.26 17.80
C ALA A 200 -10.66 -18.02 16.97
N ARG A 201 -11.42 -17.77 15.88
CA ARG A 201 -11.21 -16.63 14.98
C ARG A 201 -11.40 -15.30 15.71
N SER A 202 -12.47 -15.15 16.48
CA SER A 202 -12.75 -13.90 17.22
C SER A 202 -11.64 -13.57 18.22
N LEU A 203 -11.19 -14.54 19.00
CA LEU A 203 -10.13 -14.35 19.97
C LEU A 203 -8.78 -14.04 19.30
N LEU A 204 -8.42 -14.79 18.25
CA LEU A 204 -7.14 -14.63 17.57
C LEU A 204 -7.05 -13.29 16.84
N VAL A 205 -8.10 -12.87 16.12
CA VAL A 205 -8.13 -11.56 15.43
C VAL A 205 -7.98 -10.44 16.45
N GLN A 206 -8.69 -10.50 17.59
CA GLN A 206 -8.53 -9.49 18.64
C GLN A 206 -7.13 -9.49 19.26
N THR A 207 -6.50 -10.66 19.37
CA THR A 207 -5.13 -10.78 19.85
C THR A 207 -4.14 -10.10 18.91
N VAL A 208 -4.26 -10.33 17.59
CA VAL A 208 -3.41 -9.68 16.56
C VAL A 208 -3.55 -8.17 16.63
N ILE A 209 -4.80 -7.66 16.69
CA ILE A 209 -5.09 -6.21 16.78
C ILE A 209 -4.46 -5.64 18.06
N GLY A 210 -4.66 -6.31 19.19
CA GLY A 210 -4.15 -5.86 20.49
C GLY A 210 -2.61 -5.82 20.53
N SER A 211 -1.96 -6.86 20.01
CA SER A 211 -0.50 -6.93 19.95
C SER A 211 0.08 -5.81 19.06
N GLY A 212 -0.51 -5.57 17.88
CA GLY A 212 -0.10 -4.47 17.02
C GLY A 212 -0.26 -3.09 17.69
N LYS A 213 -1.36 -2.88 18.42
CA LYS A 213 -1.57 -1.63 19.17
C LYS A 213 -0.59 -1.45 20.33
N LEU A 214 -0.18 -2.53 21.00
CA LEU A 214 0.86 -2.46 22.03
C LEU A 214 2.20 -2.06 21.42
N LEU A 215 2.61 -2.67 20.32
CA LEU A 215 3.83 -2.30 19.57
C LEU A 215 3.80 -0.82 19.16
N GLN A 216 2.67 -0.33 18.67
CA GLN A 216 2.51 1.08 18.29
C GLN A 216 2.57 2.02 19.51
N LYS A 217 1.93 1.66 20.60
CA LYS A 217 1.85 2.48 21.82
C LYS A 217 3.22 2.62 22.52
N TYR A 218 4.00 1.57 22.50
CA TYR A 218 5.31 1.51 23.16
C TYR A 218 6.43 1.35 22.13
N ALA A 219 6.48 2.24 21.15
CA ALA A 219 7.35 2.15 19.98
C ALA A 219 8.86 2.07 20.32
N ASP A 220 9.27 2.64 21.44
CA ASP A 220 10.68 2.64 21.89
C ASP A 220 11.06 1.40 22.72
N LYS A 221 10.07 0.53 23.04
CA LYS A 221 10.33 -0.68 23.83
C LYS A 221 10.93 -1.77 22.94
N PRO A 222 12.04 -2.43 23.37
CA PRO A 222 12.62 -3.54 22.62
C PRO A 222 11.62 -4.69 22.41
N LEU A 223 11.69 -5.35 21.26
CA LEU A 223 10.77 -6.45 20.92
C LEU A 223 10.95 -7.65 21.87
N ASP A 224 12.17 -7.91 22.31
CA ASP A 224 12.45 -8.98 23.27
C ASP A 224 11.72 -8.77 24.61
N ASP A 225 11.59 -7.51 25.07
CA ASP A 225 10.85 -7.21 26.31
C ASP A 225 9.34 -7.53 26.17
N PHE A 226 8.74 -7.36 24.98
CA PHE A 226 7.35 -7.78 24.74
C PHE A 226 7.22 -9.31 24.78
N ILE A 227 8.21 -10.02 24.23
CA ILE A 227 8.24 -11.49 24.24
C ILE A 227 8.37 -11.98 25.66
N ASP A 228 9.31 -11.43 26.43
CA ASP A 228 9.60 -11.83 27.81
C ASP A 228 8.41 -11.56 28.76
N GLU A 229 7.66 -10.47 28.55
CA GLU A 229 6.44 -10.19 29.34
C GLU A 229 5.37 -11.29 29.22
N VAL A 230 5.32 -11.99 28.08
CA VAL A 230 4.38 -13.10 27.85
C VAL A 230 5.00 -14.46 28.15
N CYS A 231 6.33 -14.56 28.12
CA CYS A 231 7.11 -15.79 28.31
C CYS A 231 7.61 -15.91 29.74
N SER A 232 6.70 -16.22 30.71
CA SER A 232 7.13 -16.51 32.09
C SER A 232 7.97 -17.79 32.15
N GLU A 233 8.92 -17.83 33.10
CA GLU A 233 9.74 -19.02 33.36
C GLU A 233 8.86 -20.22 33.72
N GLY A 234 9.07 -21.36 33.04
CA GLY A 234 8.22 -22.56 33.21
C GLY A 234 6.82 -22.45 32.56
N GLY A 235 6.50 -21.35 31.89
CA GLY A 235 5.22 -21.14 31.20
C GLY A 235 5.10 -21.86 29.85
N THR A 236 3.89 -21.92 29.33
CA THR A 236 3.59 -22.61 28.06
C THR A 236 4.09 -21.82 26.86
N THR A 237 4.05 -20.49 26.91
CA THR A 237 4.42 -19.60 25.79
C THR A 237 5.90 -19.72 25.45
N ILE A 238 6.77 -19.80 26.46
CA ILE A 238 8.23 -19.91 26.24
C ILE A 238 8.60 -21.20 25.47
N GLU A 239 7.86 -22.30 25.69
CA GLU A 239 8.10 -23.55 24.95
C GLU A 239 7.74 -23.44 23.47
N ALA A 240 6.68 -22.70 23.14
CA ALA A 240 6.33 -22.42 21.75
C ALA A 240 7.37 -21.52 21.07
N VAL A 241 7.85 -20.47 21.75
CA VAL A 241 8.91 -19.58 21.22
C VAL A 241 10.21 -20.34 21.01
N LYS A 242 10.60 -21.23 21.97
CA LYS A 242 11.78 -22.11 21.80
C LYS A 242 11.65 -23.02 20.58
N GLN A 243 10.45 -23.56 20.32
CA GLN A 243 10.21 -24.40 19.14
C GLN A 243 10.37 -23.60 17.84
N PHE A 244 9.81 -22.38 17.75
CA PHE A 244 10.01 -21.50 16.59
C PHE A 244 11.49 -21.17 16.34
N LYS A 245 12.25 -20.89 17.41
CA LYS A 245 13.70 -20.65 17.32
C LYS A 245 14.46 -21.90 16.87
N LYS A 246 14.11 -23.08 17.40
CA LYS A 246 14.71 -24.37 17.03
C LYS A 246 14.48 -24.71 15.56
N ASP A 247 13.29 -24.40 15.05
CA ASP A 247 12.90 -24.66 13.66
C ASP A 247 13.36 -23.53 12.71
N ASN A 248 14.20 -22.59 13.20
CA ASN A 248 14.80 -21.51 12.43
C ASN A 248 13.77 -20.63 11.70
N LEU A 249 12.70 -20.19 12.40
CA LEU A 249 11.69 -19.28 11.85
C LEU A 249 12.32 -18.03 11.23
N GLU A 250 13.42 -17.53 11.80
CA GLU A 250 14.17 -16.39 11.26
C GLU A 250 14.64 -16.65 9.82
N THR A 251 15.22 -17.82 9.56
CA THR A 251 15.66 -18.21 8.20
C THR A 251 14.46 -18.35 7.25
N ILE A 252 13.36 -18.94 7.73
CA ILE A 252 12.12 -19.07 6.92
C ILE A 252 11.60 -17.70 6.50
N VAL A 253 11.58 -16.74 7.42
CA VAL A 253 11.15 -15.35 7.15
C VAL A 253 12.12 -14.67 6.18
N HIS A 254 13.43 -14.82 6.37
CA HIS A 254 14.45 -14.28 5.48
C HIS A 254 14.25 -14.80 4.04
N ASP A 255 14.17 -16.11 3.86
CA ASP A 255 14.02 -16.74 2.55
C ASP A 255 12.71 -16.32 1.85
N ALA A 256 11.62 -16.18 2.61
CA ALA A 256 10.34 -15.69 2.09
C ALA A 256 10.47 -14.23 1.62
N ASN A 257 11.13 -13.37 2.39
CA ASN A 257 11.37 -11.97 2.04
C ASN A 257 12.25 -11.85 0.79
N GLU A 258 13.32 -12.65 0.66
CA GLU A 258 14.16 -12.66 -0.55
C GLU A 258 13.34 -13.03 -1.80
N LYS A 259 12.44 -14.02 -1.71
CA LYS A 259 11.55 -14.37 -2.82
C LYS A 259 10.58 -13.24 -3.16
N CYS A 260 10.03 -12.56 -2.15
CA CYS A 260 9.13 -11.43 -2.33
C CYS A 260 9.83 -10.27 -3.05
N ILE A 261 11.03 -9.90 -2.57
CA ILE A 261 11.86 -8.82 -3.14
C ILE A 261 12.27 -9.15 -4.58
N ALA A 262 12.72 -10.39 -4.82
CA ALA A 262 13.05 -10.84 -6.17
C ALA A 262 11.85 -10.74 -7.12
N GLY A 263 10.67 -11.13 -6.66
CA GLY A 263 9.41 -10.96 -7.42
C GLY A 263 9.11 -9.50 -7.74
N ALA A 264 9.25 -8.61 -6.76
CA ALA A 264 9.04 -7.17 -6.97
C ALA A 264 10.00 -6.60 -8.03
N LYS A 265 11.29 -6.97 -7.96
CA LYS A 265 12.32 -6.56 -8.95
C LYS A 265 12.09 -7.12 -10.36
N GLN A 266 11.36 -8.24 -10.49
CA GLN A 266 11.02 -8.82 -11.81
C GLN A 266 9.83 -8.11 -12.47
N LEU A 267 8.90 -7.56 -11.69
CA LEU A 267 7.71 -6.86 -12.22
C LEU A 267 8.07 -5.57 -12.97
N GLY A 268 9.23 -4.99 -12.72
CA GLY A 268 9.71 -3.76 -13.35
C GLY A 268 10.63 -3.98 -14.56
N LYS A 269 10.81 -5.22 -14.97
CA LYS A 269 11.58 -5.60 -16.18
C LYS A 269 10.67 -5.91 -17.34
#